data_ed150f5639f292a5f9e937e8b6053fd8
#
_entry.id   ed150f5639f292a5f9e937e8b6053fd8
#
_cell.length_a   1.000
_cell.length_b   1.000
_cell.length_c   1.000
_cell.angle_alpha   90.00
_cell.angle_beta   90.00
_cell.angle_gamma   90.00
#
_symmetry.space_group_name_H-M   'P 1'
#
loop_
_entity.id
_entity.type
_entity.pdbx_description
1 polymer ?
#
loop_
_entity_poly.entity_id
_entity_poly.type
_entity_poly.pdbx_seq_one_letter_code
_entity_poly.pdbx_strand_id
1 'polypeptide(L)'
;MYREYDAFYRIFDETFLGLYPDFVTKVNALLQEEGRFNVEPGVLTTELRVLAAIRIGITESGKIAKFLKCSPNTVYTYRTKLKRLALCPKDDFESEIARI
;
A
#
# COMPACT_ATOMS: atom_id res chain seq x y z
N MET A 1 24.63 7.33 -0.29
CA MET A 1 24.40 7.64 -1.71
C MET A 1 22.92 7.63 -2.03
N TYR A 2 22.47 8.58 -2.80
CA TYR A 2 21.06 8.76 -3.13
C TYR A 2 20.70 8.00 -4.40
N ARG A 3 19.63 7.20 -4.35
CA ARG A 3 19.18 6.41 -5.51
C ARG A 3 17.93 7.04 -6.11
N GLU A 4 17.75 6.89 -7.43
CA GLU A 4 16.59 7.43 -8.13
C GLU A 4 15.26 6.92 -7.56
N TYR A 5 15.18 5.61 -7.29
CA TYR A 5 13.93 5.07 -6.79
C TYR A 5 13.65 5.49 -5.33
N ASP A 6 14.71 5.85 -4.57
CA ASP A 6 14.51 6.40 -3.23
C ASP A 6 13.86 7.78 -3.33
N ALA A 7 14.28 8.60 -4.31
CA ALA A 7 13.65 9.88 -4.58
C ALA A 7 12.20 9.69 -5.02
N PHE A 8 11.95 8.70 -5.89
CA PHE A 8 10.60 8.39 -6.35
C PHE A 8 9.69 8.02 -5.18
N TYR A 9 10.16 7.16 -4.29
CA TYR A 9 9.35 6.72 -3.14
C TYR A 9 9.04 7.88 -2.22
N ARG A 10 10.01 8.75 -1.97
CA ARG A 10 9.78 9.92 -1.11
C ARG A 10 8.74 10.85 -1.73
N ILE A 11 8.88 11.14 -3.02
CA ILE A 11 7.94 12.02 -3.72
C ILE A 11 6.54 11.39 -3.75
N PHE A 12 6.48 10.08 -4.03
CA PHE A 12 5.21 9.36 -4.05
C PHE A 12 4.54 9.42 -2.68
N ASP A 13 5.28 9.10 -1.61
CA ASP A 13 4.74 9.09 -0.26
C ASP A 13 4.20 10.47 0.13
N GLU A 14 4.98 11.52 -0.12
CA GLU A 14 4.57 12.90 0.20
C GLU A 14 3.33 13.29 -0.57
N THR A 15 3.31 13.01 -1.88
CA THR A 15 2.19 13.39 -2.73
C THR A 15 0.94 12.62 -2.37
N PHE A 16 1.07 11.31 -2.21
CA PHE A 16 -0.08 10.46 -1.89
C PHE A 16 -0.68 10.81 -0.53
N LEU A 17 0.16 10.96 0.49
CA LEU A 17 -0.32 11.30 1.83
C LEU A 17 -0.81 12.74 1.93
N GLY A 18 -0.36 13.62 1.02
CA GLY A 18 -0.95 14.94 0.90
C GLY A 18 -2.39 14.90 0.44
N LEU A 19 -2.73 13.93 -0.43
CA LEU A 19 -4.09 13.72 -0.91
C LEU A 19 -4.93 12.88 0.05
N TYR A 20 -4.31 11.92 0.72
CA TYR A 20 -5.00 10.97 1.61
C TYR A 20 -4.28 10.93 2.96
N PRO A 21 -4.37 12.00 3.78
CA PRO A 21 -3.57 12.09 5.01
C PRO A 21 -3.91 11.01 6.06
N ASP A 22 -5.12 10.47 6.03
CA ASP A 22 -5.55 9.44 6.97
C ASP A 22 -5.43 8.02 6.42
N PHE A 23 -4.71 7.84 5.32
CA PHE A 23 -4.67 6.56 4.62
C PHE A 23 -4.19 5.42 5.53
N VAL A 24 -3.07 5.60 6.22
CA VAL A 24 -2.51 4.55 7.09
C VAL A 24 -3.48 4.21 8.21
N THR A 25 -4.09 5.21 8.84
CA THR A 25 -5.08 5.01 9.90
C THR A 25 -6.27 4.21 9.40
N LYS A 26 -6.76 4.54 8.20
CA LYS A 26 -7.91 3.85 7.62
C LYS A 26 -7.55 2.43 7.19
N VAL A 27 -6.36 2.21 6.66
CA VAL A 27 -5.87 0.87 6.36
C VAL A 27 -5.81 0.02 7.63
N ASN A 28 -5.23 0.57 8.69
CA ASN A 28 -5.11 -0.14 9.95
C ASN A 28 -6.48 -0.53 10.54
N ALA A 29 -7.49 0.30 10.31
CA ALA A 29 -8.84 -0.01 10.77
C ALA A 29 -9.43 -1.23 10.05
N LEU A 30 -8.90 -1.60 8.90
CA LEU A 30 -9.33 -2.77 8.12
C LEU A 30 -8.52 -4.02 8.43
N LEU A 31 -7.49 -3.92 9.28
CA LEU A 31 -6.58 -5.03 9.54
C LEU A 31 -6.68 -5.51 10.99
N GLN A 32 -6.45 -6.81 11.16
CA GLN A 32 -6.23 -7.39 12.48
C GLN A 32 -5.00 -6.74 13.11
N GLU A 33 -4.93 -6.75 14.45
CA GLU A 33 -3.88 -6.07 15.19
C GLU A 33 -2.48 -6.45 14.72
N GLU A 34 -2.22 -7.74 14.49
CA GLU A 34 -0.91 -8.22 14.04
C GLU A 34 -0.55 -7.77 12.63
N GLY A 35 -1.50 -7.28 11.85
CA GLY A 35 -1.25 -6.79 10.50
C GLY A 35 -1.10 -5.28 10.41
N ARG A 36 -1.33 -4.56 11.50
CA ARG A 36 -1.34 -3.10 11.48
C ARG A 36 0.05 -2.52 11.31
N PHE A 37 0.10 -1.36 10.67
CA PHE A 37 1.35 -0.66 10.40
C PHE A 37 1.59 0.41 11.45
N ASN A 38 2.83 0.48 11.93
CA ASN A 38 3.27 1.52 12.84
C ASN A 38 4.42 2.26 12.15
N VAL A 39 4.08 3.26 11.36
CA VAL A 39 5.05 4.02 10.56
C VAL A 39 5.04 5.48 10.98
N GLU A 40 6.16 6.17 10.72
CA GLU A 40 6.27 7.59 10.98
C GLU A 40 5.38 8.37 10.01
N PRO A 41 4.83 9.53 10.42
CA PRO A 41 4.05 10.37 9.52
C PRO A 41 4.85 10.73 8.26
N GLY A 42 4.20 10.65 7.11
CA GLY A 42 4.82 10.99 5.84
C GLY A 42 5.59 9.87 5.18
N VAL A 43 5.63 8.69 5.79
CA VAL A 43 6.40 7.55 5.27
C VAL A 43 5.47 6.36 5.04
N LEU A 44 5.64 5.70 3.90
CA LEU A 44 4.93 4.46 3.58
C LEU A 44 5.93 3.32 3.45
N THR A 45 5.51 2.12 3.87
CA THR A 45 6.26 0.89 3.59
C THR A 45 5.94 0.43 2.17
N THR A 46 6.69 -0.54 1.66
CA THR A 46 6.39 -1.12 0.34
C THR A 46 4.99 -1.74 0.32
N GLU A 47 4.59 -2.42 1.39
CA GLU A 47 3.24 -2.97 1.50
C GLU A 47 2.17 -1.88 1.40
N LEU A 48 2.36 -0.77 2.11
CA LEU A 48 1.43 0.35 2.05
C LEU A 48 1.42 1.01 0.68
N ARG A 49 2.56 1.07 -0.01
CA ARG A 49 2.62 1.59 -1.38
C ARG A 49 1.85 0.72 -2.35
N VAL A 50 1.85 -0.61 -2.16
CA VAL A 50 1.02 -1.51 -2.95
C VAL A 50 -0.45 -1.15 -2.77
N LEU A 51 -0.89 -0.95 -1.54
CA LEU A 51 -2.27 -0.54 -1.27
C LEU A 51 -2.57 0.85 -1.82
N ALA A 52 -1.62 1.77 -1.75
CA ALA A 52 -1.77 3.10 -2.31
C ALA A 52 -1.94 3.04 -3.84
N ALA A 53 -1.20 2.16 -4.51
CA ALA A 53 -1.34 1.96 -5.94
C ALA A 53 -2.76 1.48 -6.28
N ILE A 54 -3.29 0.53 -5.49
CA ILE A 54 -4.66 0.06 -5.66
C ILE A 54 -5.65 1.22 -5.48
N ARG A 55 -5.42 2.06 -4.48
CA ARG A 55 -6.29 3.21 -4.21
C ARG A 55 -6.37 4.16 -5.41
N ILE A 56 -5.27 4.38 -6.10
CA ILE A 56 -5.25 5.29 -7.25
C ILE A 56 -5.62 4.60 -8.57
N GLY A 57 -6.02 3.32 -8.51
CA GLY A 57 -6.59 2.61 -9.64
C GLY A 57 -5.67 1.64 -10.35
N ILE A 58 -4.45 1.42 -9.86
CA ILE A 58 -3.54 0.43 -10.44
C ILE A 58 -3.79 -0.89 -9.71
N THR A 59 -4.45 -1.85 -10.37
CA THR A 59 -4.93 -3.06 -9.70
C THR A 59 -4.27 -4.36 -10.15
N GLU A 60 -3.56 -4.36 -11.28
CA GLU A 60 -2.86 -5.56 -11.73
C GLU A 60 -1.48 -5.64 -11.10
N SER A 61 -1.13 -6.81 -10.53
CA SER A 61 0.14 -6.98 -9.81
C SER A 61 1.36 -6.64 -10.66
N GLY A 62 1.35 -7.01 -11.94
CA GLY A 62 2.44 -6.68 -12.84
C GLY A 62 2.62 -5.18 -13.05
N LYS A 63 1.51 -4.45 -13.13
CA LYS A 63 1.54 -3.00 -13.28
C LYS A 63 1.98 -2.31 -12.00
N ILE A 64 1.50 -2.81 -10.85
CA ILE A 64 1.93 -2.29 -9.55
C ILE A 64 3.44 -2.47 -9.40
N ALA A 65 3.94 -3.67 -9.73
CA ALA A 65 5.36 -3.98 -9.62
C ALA A 65 6.20 -3.04 -10.49
N LYS A 66 5.77 -2.81 -11.72
CA LYS A 66 6.46 -1.91 -12.64
C LYS A 66 6.46 -0.47 -12.10
N PHE A 67 5.33 -0.02 -11.58
CA PHE A 67 5.17 1.31 -11.01
C PHE A 67 6.07 1.50 -9.80
N LEU A 68 6.12 0.51 -8.90
CA LEU A 68 6.90 0.58 -7.67
C LEU A 68 8.33 0.07 -7.82
N LYS A 69 8.70 -0.41 -9.01
CA LYS A 69 10.05 -0.92 -9.29
C LYS A 69 10.45 -2.07 -8.39
N CYS A 70 9.52 -3.00 -8.20
CA CYS A 70 9.76 -4.25 -7.46
C CYS A 70 9.29 -5.43 -8.32
N SER A 71 9.46 -6.66 -7.84
CA SER A 71 9.03 -7.82 -8.61
C SER A 71 7.52 -8.05 -8.49
N PRO A 72 6.88 -8.62 -9.52
CA PRO A 72 5.46 -8.99 -9.43
C PRO A 72 5.21 -9.99 -8.29
N ASN A 73 6.18 -10.85 -8.00
CA ASN A 73 6.07 -11.84 -6.93
C ASN A 73 5.97 -11.16 -5.56
N THR A 74 6.75 -10.10 -5.37
CA THR A 74 6.70 -9.30 -4.15
C THR A 74 5.31 -8.69 -3.95
N VAL A 75 4.74 -8.11 -5.01
CA VAL A 75 3.40 -7.53 -4.98
C VAL A 75 2.37 -8.60 -4.64
N TYR A 76 2.43 -9.74 -5.31
CA TYR A 76 1.50 -10.84 -5.08
C TYR A 76 1.56 -11.32 -3.63
N THR A 77 2.77 -11.49 -3.09
CA THR A 77 2.96 -11.95 -1.72
C THR A 77 2.35 -10.97 -0.70
N TYR A 78 2.57 -9.68 -0.91
CA TYR A 78 2.01 -8.67 -0.01
C TYR A 78 0.49 -8.61 -0.08
N ARG A 79 -0.07 -8.69 -1.28
CA ARG A 79 -1.53 -8.67 -1.44
C ARG A 79 -2.17 -9.88 -0.74
N THR A 80 -1.60 -11.05 -0.92
CA THR A 80 -2.11 -12.27 -0.29
C THR A 80 -2.04 -12.17 1.24
N LYS A 81 -0.90 -11.70 1.75
CA LYS A 81 -0.72 -11.53 3.19
C LYS A 81 -1.73 -10.56 3.79
N LEU A 82 -1.91 -9.41 3.15
CA LEU A 82 -2.81 -8.38 3.68
C LEU A 82 -4.26 -8.82 3.63
N LYS A 83 -4.68 -9.51 2.58
CA LYS A 83 -6.04 -10.06 2.52
C LYS A 83 -6.29 -11.06 3.64
N ARG A 84 -5.28 -11.87 3.97
CA ARG A 84 -5.38 -12.84 5.06
C ARG A 84 -5.52 -12.16 6.43
N LEU A 85 -4.90 -10.99 6.59
CA LEU A 85 -4.93 -10.25 7.85
C LEU A 85 -6.09 -9.24 7.92
N ALA A 86 -6.94 -9.19 6.91
CA ALA A 86 -8.08 -8.28 6.88
C ALA A 86 -9.14 -8.69 7.90
N LEU A 87 -9.81 -7.69 8.48
CA LEU A 87 -10.96 -7.92 9.36
C LEU A 87 -12.21 -8.26 8.56
N CYS A 88 -12.31 -7.74 7.32
CA CYS A 88 -13.41 -8.07 6.42
C CYS A 88 -13.07 -9.33 5.63
N PRO A 89 -14.04 -9.92 4.88
CA PRO A 89 -13.71 -11.04 4.00
C PRO A 89 -12.58 -10.65 3.04
N LYS A 90 -11.65 -11.59 2.82
CA LYS A 90 -10.45 -11.30 2.03
C LYS A 90 -10.76 -10.77 0.64
N ASP A 91 -11.85 -11.24 0.02
CA ASP A 91 -12.22 -10.79 -1.31
C ASP A 91 -12.76 -9.36 -1.35
N ASP A 92 -13.11 -8.81 -0.19
CA ASP A 92 -13.62 -7.45 -0.07
C ASP A 92 -12.54 -6.44 0.32
N PHE A 93 -11.36 -6.92 0.75
CA PHE A 93 -10.34 -6.05 1.33
C PHE A 93 -9.89 -4.96 0.34
N GLU A 94 -9.57 -5.34 -0.88
CA GLU A 94 -9.06 -4.36 -1.85
C GLU A 94 -10.15 -3.39 -2.30
N SER A 95 -11.41 -3.82 -2.31
CA SER A 95 -12.53 -2.92 -2.56
C SER A 95 -12.67 -1.89 -1.46
N GLU A 96 -12.44 -2.29 -0.21
CA GLU A 96 -12.46 -1.36 0.93
C GLU A 96 -11.30 -0.37 0.85
N ILE A 97 -10.12 -0.82 0.43
CA ILE A 97 -8.97 0.07 0.20
C ILE A 97 -9.33 1.11 -0.87
N ALA A 98 -9.98 0.70 -1.94
CA ALA A 98 -10.34 1.59 -3.05
C ALA A 98 -11.34 2.67 -2.64
N ARG A 99 -12.01 2.51 -1.50
CA ARG A 99 -12.98 3.48 -0.99
C ARG A 99 -12.39 4.50 -0.03
N ILE A 100 -11.15 4.30 0.38
CA ILE A 100 -10.49 5.25 1.25
C ILE A 100 -10.31 6.58 0.49
#